data_5e1817666dfff556bbd7f0ecad31aa35
#
_entry.id   5e1817666dfff556bbd7f0ecad31aa35
#
_cell.length_a   1.000
_cell.length_b   1.000
_cell.length_c   1.000
_cell.angle_alpha   90.00
_cell.angle_beta   90.00
_cell.angle_gamma   90.00
#
_symmetry.space_group_name_H-M   'P 1'
#
loop_
_entity.id
_entity.type
_entity.pdbx_description
1 polymer ?
#
loop_
_entity_poly.entity_id
_entity_poly.type
_entity_poly.pdbx_seq_one_letter_code
_entity_poly.pdbx_strand_id
1 'polypeptide(L)'
;MNPTKKLSEPLKITFRQLTPDEEDIFVREIQTAFDKAAVEEFGPQEESVIPREIVLSSIHEANTETFRIFSNGKGIGGVVVRLNPETRRNGLDLMYINPEDQGFGFGQKVWRMIEAMYPETEVWETFTPFFEKRNIHFYVNKCGFHVVEFYNPHHPSAFDPGTPGGEYFLRFEKRMKTN
;
A
#
# COMPACT_ATOMS: atom_id res chain seq x y z
N MET A 1 -36.96 -9.03 24.20
CA MET A 1 -36.82 -9.33 22.77
C MET A 1 -35.50 -8.77 22.31
N ASN A 2 -34.51 -9.63 22.03
CA ASN A 2 -33.24 -9.22 21.47
C ASN A 2 -33.43 -8.80 19.98
N PRO A 3 -32.97 -7.62 19.56
CA PRO A 3 -32.94 -7.32 18.14
C PRO A 3 -31.91 -8.24 17.49
N THR A 4 -32.39 -9.11 16.63
CA THR A 4 -31.61 -9.94 15.71
C THR A 4 -30.56 -9.06 15.01
N LYS A 5 -29.29 -9.30 15.33
CA LYS A 5 -28.14 -8.76 14.60
C LYS A 5 -28.34 -9.13 13.13
N LYS A 6 -28.72 -8.15 12.28
CA LYS A 6 -28.70 -8.33 10.84
C LYS A 6 -27.33 -8.90 10.47
N LEU A 7 -27.29 -10.11 9.94
CA LEU A 7 -26.10 -10.63 9.28
C LEU A 7 -25.72 -9.60 8.22
N SER A 8 -24.62 -8.90 8.46
CA SER A 8 -24.07 -7.95 7.49
C SER A 8 -23.76 -8.74 6.22
N GLU A 9 -24.27 -8.27 5.08
CA GLU A 9 -23.89 -8.81 3.78
C GLU A 9 -22.37 -8.96 3.69
N PRO A 10 -21.86 -10.03 3.06
CA PRO A 10 -20.44 -10.22 2.93
C PRO A 10 -19.82 -9.00 2.25
N LEU A 11 -18.80 -8.42 2.87
CA LEU A 11 -18.08 -7.24 2.36
C LEU A 11 -17.54 -7.56 0.96
N LYS A 12 -18.20 -7.00 -0.06
CA LYS A 12 -17.80 -7.16 -1.46
C LYS A 12 -16.71 -6.13 -1.79
N ILE A 13 -15.47 -6.57 -1.95
CA ILE A 13 -14.37 -5.74 -2.43
C ILE A 13 -14.27 -5.86 -3.94
N THR A 14 -14.11 -4.72 -4.61
CA THR A 14 -13.89 -4.65 -6.06
C THR A 14 -12.76 -3.69 -6.36
N PHE A 15 -12.01 -3.99 -7.43
CA PHE A 15 -11.01 -3.11 -8.02
C PHE A 15 -11.57 -2.47 -9.28
N ARG A 16 -11.21 -1.22 -9.50
CA ARG A 16 -11.44 -0.51 -10.75
C ARG A 16 -10.18 0.24 -11.13
N GLN A 17 -9.77 0.11 -12.37
CA GLN A 17 -8.58 0.81 -12.86
C GLN A 17 -8.75 2.32 -12.67
N LEU A 18 -7.69 2.98 -12.21
CA LEU A 18 -7.65 4.43 -12.03
C LEU A 18 -7.81 5.11 -13.39
N THR A 19 -8.67 6.12 -13.45
CA THR A 19 -8.81 6.98 -14.62
C THR A 19 -8.03 8.29 -14.43
N PRO A 20 -7.57 8.96 -15.52
CA PRO A 20 -6.77 10.19 -15.39
C PRO A 20 -7.44 11.31 -14.61
N ASP A 21 -8.75 11.43 -14.68
CA ASP A 21 -9.54 12.42 -13.95
C ASP A 21 -9.65 12.12 -12.44
N GLU A 22 -9.24 10.94 -12.01
CA GLU A 22 -9.23 10.52 -10.60
C GLU A 22 -7.84 10.62 -9.94
N GLU A 23 -6.79 10.96 -10.67
CA GLU A 23 -5.44 11.02 -10.12
C GLU A 23 -5.33 12.00 -8.94
N ASP A 24 -5.97 13.15 -9.03
CA ASP A 24 -5.94 14.15 -7.95
C ASP A 24 -6.61 13.65 -6.67
N ILE A 25 -7.70 12.89 -6.78
CA ILE A 25 -8.34 12.32 -5.60
C ILE A 25 -7.50 11.17 -5.04
N PHE A 26 -6.89 10.35 -5.89
CA PHE A 26 -6.00 9.27 -5.48
C PHE A 26 -4.80 9.83 -4.69
N VAL A 27 -4.16 10.88 -5.21
CA VAL A 27 -3.03 11.55 -4.51
C VAL A 27 -3.46 12.07 -3.14
N ARG A 28 -4.59 12.78 -3.04
CA ARG A 28 -5.07 13.31 -1.75
C ARG A 28 -5.39 12.20 -0.75
N GLU A 29 -6.02 11.13 -1.20
CA GLU A 29 -6.40 10.01 -0.34
C GLU A 29 -5.14 9.29 0.22
N ILE A 30 -4.14 8.99 -0.62
CA ILE A 30 -2.91 8.34 -0.16
C ILE A 30 -2.10 9.25 0.77
N GLN A 31 -2.01 10.54 0.46
CA GLN A 31 -1.36 11.52 1.34
C GLN A 31 -2.03 11.54 2.71
N THR A 32 -3.36 11.64 2.76
CA THR A 32 -4.12 11.62 4.02
C THR A 32 -3.86 10.35 4.82
N ALA A 33 -3.80 9.19 4.15
CA ALA A 33 -3.55 7.91 4.82
C ALA A 33 -2.14 7.80 5.39
N PHE A 34 -1.12 8.28 4.66
CA PHE A 34 0.29 8.19 5.06
C PHE A 34 0.65 9.26 6.10
N ASP A 35 0.13 10.47 5.95
CA ASP A 35 0.39 11.58 6.89
C ASP A 35 -0.13 11.29 8.29
N LYS A 36 -1.18 10.47 8.41
CA LYS A 36 -1.71 10.08 9.72
C LYS A 36 -0.62 9.44 10.61
N ALA A 37 0.14 8.49 10.09
CA ALA A 37 1.19 7.83 10.86
C ALA A 37 2.38 8.77 11.14
N ALA A 38 2.72 9.64 10.19
CA ALA A 38 3.77 10.62 10.39
C ALA A 38 3.41 11.67 11.45
N VAL A 39 2.16 12.12 11.46
CA VAL A 39 1.67 13.05 12.50
C VAL A 39 1.68 12.38 13.88
N GLU A 40 1.32 11.10 13.98
CA GLU A 40 1.41 10.33 15.23
C GLU A 40 2.85 10.22 15.76
N GLU A 41 3.85 10.08 14.87
CA GLU A 41 5.26 9.90 15.24
C GLU A 41 6.01 11.23 15.44
N PHE A 42 5.82 12.18 14.53
CA PHE A 42 6.63 13.42 14.45
C PHE A 42 5.84 14.70 14.80
N GLY A 43 4.53 14.59 15.03
CA GLY A 43 3.66 15.74 15.15
C GLY A 43 3.22 16.33 13.79
N PRO A 44 2.48 17.44 13.79
CA PRO A 44 1.98 18.07 12.57
C PRO A 44 3.12 18.42 11.61
N GLN A 45 2.94 18.11 10.32
CA GLN A 45 3.89 18.41 9.25
C GLN A 45 3.32 19.55 8.37
N GLU A 46 4.21 20.36 7.79
CA GLU A 46 3.81 21.40 6.83
C GLU A 46 3.50 20.81 5.45
N GLU A 47 4.20 19.73 5.07
CA GLU A 47 4.04 19.02 3.81
C GLU A 47 3.74 17.54 4.06
N SER A 48 3.12 16.89 3.08
CA SER A 48 2.87 15.45 3.13
C SER A 48 4.18 14.66 3.13
N VAL A 49 4.22 13.56 3.89
CA VAL A 49 5.37 12.64 3.91
C VAL A 49 5.54 11.87 2.61
N ILE A 50 4.54 11.88 1.74
CA ILE A 50 4.65 11.39 0.37
C ILE A 50 4.35 12.55 -0.59
N PRO A 51 5.36 13.13 -1.25
CA PRO A 51 5.16 14.19 -2.24
C PRO A 51 4.25 13.74 -3.39
N ARG A 52 3.45 14.68 -3.89
CA ARG A 52 2.56 14.44 -5.04
C ARG A 52 3.31 13.83 -6.23
N GLU A 53 4.48 14.35 -6.52
CA GLU A 53 5.32 13.95 -7.66
C GLU A 53 5.73 12.48 -7.55
N ILE A 54 5.98 11.98 -6.35
CA ILE A 54 6.30 10.58 -6.10
C ILE A 54 5.10 9.69 -6.40
N VAL A 55 3.91 10.08 -5.97
CA VAL A 55 2.68 9.31 -6.25
C VAL A 55 2.41 9.27 -7.76
N LEU A 56 2.49 10.42 -8.44
CA LEU A 56 2.29 10.49 -9.90
C LEU A 56 3.36 9.72 -10.66
N SER A 57 4.63 9.80 -10.24
CA SER A 57 5.72 9.02 -10.83
C SER A 57 5.43 7.52 -10.72
N SER A 58 4.96 7.04 -9.57
CA SER A 58 4.59 5.63 -9.39
C SER A 58 3.40 5.23 -10.27
N ILE A 59 2.38 6.09 -10.43
CA ILE A 59 1.21 5.82 -11.28
C ILE A 59 1.61 5.72 -12.75
N HIS A 60 2.54 6.58 -13.19
CA HIS A 60 2.94 6.70 -14.61
C HIS A 60 4.18 5.91 -14.98
N GLU A 61 4.79 5.19 -14.05
CA GLU A 61 5.93 4.33 -14.35
C GLU A 61 5.52 3.21 -15.32
N ALA A 62 6.46 2.81 -16.20
CA ALA A 62 6.22 1.72 -17.13
C ALA A 62 5.90 0.40 -16.38
N ASN A 63 4.99 -0.37 -16.94
CA ASN A 63 4.54 -1.66 -16.40
C ASN A 63 3.87 -1.56 -15.01
N THR A 64 3.30 -0.43 -14.66
CA THR A 64 2.45 -0.29 -13.48
C THR A 64 0.97 -0.42 -13.83
N GLU A 65 0.23 -0.97 -12.88
CA GLU A 65 -1.23 -0.96 -12.89
C GLU A 65 -1.72 -0.31 -11.60
N THR A 66 -2.64 0.64 -11.73
CA THR A 66 -3.18 1.40 -10.61
C THR A 66 -4.68 1.18 -10.49
N PHE A 67 -5.13 0.83 -9.30
CA PHE A 67 -6.53 0.56 -9.03
C PHE A 67 -7.05 1.39 -7.87
N ARG A 68 -8.28 1.85 -8.00
CA ARG A 68 -9.11 2.24 -6.87
C ARG A 68 -9.80 1.03 -6.28
N ILE A 69 -9.94 1.01 -4.96
CA ILE A 69 -10.52 -0.09 -4.20
C ILE A 69 -11.87 0.36 -3.64
N PHE A 70 -12.89 -0.47 -3.83
CA PHE A 70 -14.24 -0.21 -3.37
C PHE A 70 -14.73 -1.32 -2.46
N SER A 71 -15.52 -0.96 -1.44
CA SER A 71 -16.32 -1.89 -0.64
C SER A 71 -17.78 -1.51 -0.73
N ASN A 72 -18.61 -2.40 -1.25
CA ASN A 72 -20.04 -2.16 -1.46
C ASN A 72 -20.33 -0.84 -2.22
N GLY A 73 -19.50 -0.49 -3.20
CA GLY A 73 -19.62 0.72 -4.01
C GLY A 73 -19.02 1.99 -3.41
N LYS A 74 -18.57 1.96 -2.15
CA LYS A 74 -17.81 3.07 -1.51
C LYS A 74 -16.33 2.91 -1.81
N GLY A 75 -15.66 3.97 -2.27
CA GLY A 75 -14.20 4.02 -2.39
C GLY A 75 -13.55 3.94 -1.01
N ILE A 76 -12.67 2.97 -0.80
CA ILE A 76 -12.01 2.71 0.51
C ILE A 76 -10.49 2.78 0.45
N GLY A 77 -9.90 2.93 -0.75
CA GLY A 77 -8.46 2.98 -0.89
C GLY A 77 -7.98 2.87 -2.32
N GLY A 78 -6.69 2.61 -2.47
CA GLY A 78 -6.04 2.44 -3.76
C GLY A 78 -4.76 1.62 -3.68
N VAL A 79 -4.29 1.18 -4.83
CA VAL A 79 -3.08 0.37 -4.97
C VAL A 79 -2.38 0.63 -6.30
N VAL A 80 -1.05 0.66 -6.26
CA VAL A 80 -0.16 0.67 -7.43
C VAL A 80 0.71 -0.57 -7.37
N VAL A 81 0.65 -1.40 -8.40
CA VAL A 81 1.51 -2.56 -8.57
C VAL A 81 2.39 -2.38 -9.80
N ARG A 82 3.65 -2.77 -9.69
CA ARG A 82 4.62 -2.76 -10.78
C ARG A 82 4.93 -4.19 -11.20
N LEU A 83 4.75 -4.48 -12.47
CA LEU A 83 4.84 -5.83 -13.01
C LEU A 83 6.15 -6.02 -13.80
N ASN A 84 6.81 -7.13 -13.58
CA ASN A 84 7.97 -7.53 -14.36
C ASN A 84 7.78 -8.96 -14.86
N PRO A 85 7.24 -9.14 -16.08
CA PRO A 85 6.95 -10.48 -16.62
C PRO A 85 8.19 -11.31 -16.90
N GLU A 86 9.36 -10.68 -17.11
CA GLU A 86 10.61 -11.41 -17.38
C GLU A 86 11.18 -12.04 -16.13
N THR A 87 11.22 -11.29 -15.02
CA THR A 87 11.80 -11.78 -13.77
C THR A 87 10.77 -12.37 -12.82
N ARG A 88 9.47 -12.13 -13.06
CA ARG A 88 8.35 -12.47 -12.16
C ARG A 88 8.51 -11.90 -10.75
N ARG A 89 9.32 -10.85 -10.63
CA ARG A 89 9.48 -10.07 -9.39
C ARG A 89 8.65 -8.80 -9.52
N ASN A 90 7.51 -8.78 -8.87
CA ASN A 90 6.57 -7.67 -8.93
C ASN A 90 6.68 -6.79 -7.69
N GLY A 91 6.41 -5.51 -7.86
CA GLY A 91 6.39 -4.52 -6.77
C GLY A 91 4.96 -4.21 -6.32
N LEU A 92 4.76 -4.14 -5.01
CA LEU A 92 3.65 -3.41 -4.41
C LEU A 92 4.19 -2.02 -4.07
N ASP A 93 4.06 -1.09 -5.02
CA ASP A 93 4.72 0.20 -4.92
C ASP A 93 3.98 1.14 -3.97
N LEU A 94 2.66 1.20 -4.06
CA LEU A 94 1.81 1.98 -3.15
C LEU A 94 0.55 1.18 -2.80
N MET A 95 0.13 1.26 -1.55
CA MET A 95 -1.15 0.74 -1.10
C MET A 95 -1.65 1.53 0.10
N TYR A 96 -2.91 1.95 0.06
CA TYR A 96 -3.54 2.60 1.19
C TYR A 96 -5.00 2.15 1.35
N ILE A 97 -5.46 2.22 2.58
CA ILE A 97 -6.88 2.17 2.96
C ILE A 97 -7.17 3.49 3.67
N ASN A 98 -8.26 4.13 3.30
CA ASN A 98 -8.66 5.40 3.91
C ASN A 98 -8.71 5.27 5.44
N PRO A 99 -8.28 6.30 6.19
CA PRO A 99 -8.18 6.21 7.66
C PRO A 99 -9.45 5.72 8.36
N GLU A 100 -10.62 6.16 7.88
CA GLU A 100 -11.93 5.77 8.43
C GLU A 100 -12.31 4.30 8.13
N ASP A 101 -11.69 3.69 7.14
CA ASP A 101 -11.96 2.31 6.72
C ASP A 101 -10.88 1.32 7.24
N GLN A 102 -9.89 1.80 7.99
CA GLN A 102 -8.86 0.97 8.61
C GLN A 102 -9.41 0.18 9.81
N GLY A 103 -8.77 -0.95 10.12
CA GLY A 103 -9.15 -1.79 11.26
C GLY A 103 -10.21 -2.85 10.98
N PHE A 104 -10.84 -2.85 9.79
CA PHE A 104 -11.88 -3.82 9.40
C PHE A 104 -11.32 -5.02 8.60
N GLY A 105 -10.01 -5.14 8.47
CA GLY A 105 -9.36 -6.23 7.75
C GLY A 105 -9.37 -6.07 6.22
N PHE A 106 -9.76 -4.92 5.69
CA PHE A 106 -9.77 -4.66 4.26
C PHE A 106 -8.39 -4.84 3.62
N GLY A 107 -7.33 -4.31 4.23
CA GLY A 107 -5.98 -4.40 3.69
C GLY A 107 -5.55 -5.83 3.40
N GLN A 108 -5.78 -6.76 4.33
CA GLN A 108 -5.43 -8.17 4.14
C GLN A 108 -6.26 -8.85 3.05
N LYS A 109 -7.54 -8.52 2.94
CA LYS A 109 -8.41 -9.02 1.85
C LYS A 109 -7.96 -8.50 0.49
N VAL A 110 -7.68 -7.18 0.42
CA VAL A 110 -7.14 -6.53 -0.78
C VAL A 110 -5.83 -7.19 -1.22
N TRP A 111 -4.90 -7.41 -0.29
CA TRP A 111 -3.64 -8.06 -0.59
C TRP A 111 -3.82 -9.47 -1.18
N ARG A 112 -4.68 -10.30 -0.58
CA ARG A 112 -4.99 -11.64 -1.11
C ARG A 112 -5.59 -11.60 -2.52
N MET A 113 -6.42 -10.58 -2.81
CA MET A 113 -6.98 -10.40 -4.14
C MET A 113 -5.90 -10.00 -5.15
N ILE A 114 -4.94 -9.14 -4.76
CA ILE A 114 -3.78 -8.79 -5.60
C ILE A 114 -2.96 -10.04 -5.92
N GLU A 115 -2.63 -10.87 -4.94
CA GLU A 115 -1.93 -12.13 -5.16
C GLU A 115 -2.67 -13.04 -6.15
N ALA A 116 -4.00 -13.11 -6.05
CA ALA A 116 -4.82 -13.92 -6.95
C ALA A 116 -4.93 -13.33 -8.37
N MET A 117 -4.80 -12.02 -8.53
CA MET A 117 -4.79 -11.36 -9.84
C MET A 117 -3.51 -11.63 -10.64
N TYR A 118 -2.39 -11.88 -9.95
CA TYR A 118 -1.06 -12.07 -10.57
C TYR A 118 -0.42 -13.40 -10.14
N PRO A 119 -1.04 -14.54 -10.50
CA PRO A 119 -0.61 -15.87 -10.00
C PRO A 119 0.78 -16.29 -10.48
N GLU A 120 1.29 -15.68 -11.56
CA GLU A 120 2.62 -15.97 -12.11
C GLU A 120 3.76 -15.28 -11.33
N THR A 121 3.43 -14.46 -10.33
CA THR A 121 4.43 -13.77 -9.51
C THR A 121 5.21 -14.77 -8.67
N GLU A 122 6.55 -14.72 -8.76
CA GLU A 122 7.44 -15.53 -7.92
C GLU A 122 7.85 -14.80 -6.64
N VAL A 123 8.04 -13.48 -6.75
CA VAL A 123 8.42 -12.63 -5.60
C VAL A 123 7.66 -11.32 -5.67
N TRP A 124 7.00 -10.98 -4.58
CA TRP A 124 6.50 -9.64 -4.33
C TRP A 124 7.52 -8.85 -3.50
N GLU A 125 7.73 -7.59 -3.87
CA GLU A 125 8.60 -6.65 -3.17
C GLU A 125 7.80 -5.43 -2.75
N THR A 126 8.09 -4.89 -1.56
CA THR A 126 7.53 -3.61 -1.11
C THR A 126 8.50 -2.91 -0.18
N PHE A 127 8.29 -1.61 0.01
CA PHE A 127 9.10 -0.75 0.88
C PHE A 127 8.19 0.00 1.84
N THR A 128 8.69 0.27 3.04
CA THR A 128 7.97 1.16 3.98
C THR A 128 8.96 1.91 4.87
N PRO A 129 8.66 3.17 5.24
CA PRO A 129 9.46 3.88 6.23
C PRO A 129 9.47 3.14 7.55
N PHE A 130 10.60 3.20 8.26
CA PHE A 130 10.75 2.48 9.53
C PHE A 130 9.78 2.98 10.62
N PHE A 131 9.35 4.24 10.59
CA PHE A 131 8.38 4.76 11.54
C PHE A 131 6.98 4.18 11.37
N GLU A 132 6.65 3.66 10.20
CA GLU A 132 5.35 3.06 9.87
C GLU A 132 5.17 1.67 10.52
N LYS A 133 5.15 1.61 11.85
CA LYS A 133 5.04 0.36 12.64
C LYS A 133 3.82 -0.48 12.26
N ARG A 134 2.70 0.18 11.89
CA ARG A 134 1.47 -0.50 11.47
C ARG A 134 1.66 -1.21 10.14
N ASN A 135 2.34 -0.58 9.18
CA ASN A 135 2.66 -1.18 7.89
C ASN A 135 3.63 -2.34 8.04
N ILE A 136 4.66 -2.21 8.90
CA ILE A 136 5.58 -3.30 9.20
C ILE A 136 4.83 -4.51 9.76
N HIS A 137 3.96 -4.29 10.76
CA HIS A 137 3.11 -5.35 11.31
C HIS A 137 2.20 -5.97 10.24
N PHE A 138 1.61 -5.13 9.39
CA PHE A 138 0.73 -5.58 8.30
C PHE A 138 1.49 -6.46 7.30
N TYR A 139 2.61 -6.00 6.77
CA TYR A 139 3.37 -6.77 5.79
C TYR A 139 3.94 -8.06 6.39
N VAL A 140 4.56 -8.00 7.55
CA VAL A 140 5.21 -9.18 8.16
C VAL A 140 4.17 -10.15 8.72
N ASN A 141 3.28 -9.68 9.58
CA ASN A 141 2.43 -10.57 10.37
C ASN A 141 1.09 -10.92 9.69
N LYS A 142 0.59 -10.09 8.75
CA LYS A 142 -0.70 -10.31 8.08
C LYS A 142 -0.56 -10.78 6.63
N CYS A 143 0.47 -10.32 5.92
CA CYS A 143 0.66 -10.61 4.50
C CYS A 143 1.75 -11.64 4.24
N GLY A 144 2.62 -11.95 5.21
CA GLY A 144 3.67 -12.97 5.09
C GLY A 144 4.92 -12.50 4.34
N PHE A 145 5.17 -11.20 4.33
CA PHE A 145 6.45 -10.66 3.86
C PHE A 145 7.55 -10.85 4.90
N HIS A 146 8.79 -10.82 4.45
CA HIS A 146 9.98 -10.83 5.29
C HIS A 146 10.80 -9.57 5.04
N VAL A 147 11.34 -8.97 6.10
CA VAL A 147 12.33 -7.89 5.97
C VAL A 147 13.60 -8.49 5.41
N VAL A 148 14.09 -7.93 4.30
CA VAL A 148 15.31 -8.39 3.63
C VAL A 148 16.41 -7.36 3.60
N GLU A 149 16.08 -6.08 3.83
CA GLU A 149 17.05 -4.99 3.85
C GLU A 149 16.58 -3.83 4.72
N PHE A 150 17.51 -3.19 5.41
CA PHE A 150 17.27 -1.99 6.20
C PHE A 150 18.19 -0.87 5.70
N TYR A 151 17.58 0.16 5.15
CA TYR A 151 18.26 1.37 4.72
C TYR A 151 18.34 2.38 5.84
N ASN A 152 19.48 3.06 5.93
CA ASN A 152 19.80 4.07 6.95
C ASN A 152 20.94 4.95 6.44
N PRO A 153 21.38 6.01 7.16
CA PRO A 153 22.49 6.87 6.69
C PRO A 153 23.82 6.17 6.40
N HIS A 154 24.07 4.98 6.98
CA HIS A 154 25.26 4.18 6.68
C HIS A 154 25.07 3.20 5.51
N HIS A 155 23.84 2.94 5.13
CA HIS A 155 23.44 2.10 4.01
C HIS A 155 22.25 2.76 3.32
N PRO A 156 22.46 3.85 2.55
CA PRO A 156 21.38 4.67 2.01
C PRO A 156 20.59 3.94 0.93
N SER A 157 19.30 4.16 0.93
CA SER A 157 18.43 3.80 -0.20
C SER A 157 18.70 4.72 -1.40
N ALA A 158 18.49 4.22 -2.62
CA ALA A 158 18.40 5.07 -3.80
C ALA A 158 17.16 5.98 -3.78
N PHE A 159 16.20 5.66 -2.95
CA PHE A 159 14.97 6.42 -2.75
C PHE A 159 15.00 7.06 -1.35
N ASP A 160 15.13 8.39 -1.33
CA ASP A 160 14.94 9.21 -0.14
C ASP A 160 14.00 10.37 -0.54
N PRO A 161 12.78 10.42 0.00
CA PRO A 161 11.83 11.48 -0.33
C PRO A 161 12.21 12.84 0.27
N GLY A 162 13.28 12.91 1.09
CA GLY A 162 13.68 14.14 1.79
C GLY A 162 12.67 14.59 2.86
N THR A 163 11.80 13.70 3.31
CA THR A 163 10.78 13.96 4.34
C THR A 163 11.19 13.37 5.67
N PRO A 164 10.60 13.81 6.81
CA PRO A 164 10.93 13.27 8.13
C PRO A 164 10.87 11.74 8.18
N GLY A 165 11.96 11.11 8.63
CA GLY A 165 12.09 9.65 8.70
C GLY A 165 12.34 8.95 7.35
N GLY A 166 12.50 9.72 6.25
CA GLY A 166 12.72 9.19 4.91
C GLY A 166 14.07 8.51 4.72
N GLU A 167 15.05 8.77 5.59
CA GLU A 167 16.36 8.12 5.58
C GLU A 167 16.34 6.69 6.14
N TYR A 168 15.27 6.28 6.81
CA TYR A 168 15.12 4.95 7.41
C TYR A 168 14.00 4.19 6.74
N PHE A 169 14.35 3.19 5.92
CA PHE A 169 13.41 2.36 5.18
C PHE A 169 13.68 0.87 5.37
N LEU A 170 12.63 0.08 5.26
CA LEU A 170 12.71 -1.37 5.18
C LEU A 170 12.27 -1.82 3.78
N ARG A 171 13.02 -2.77 3.22
CA ARG A 171 12.60 -3.52 2.04
C ARG A 171 12.13 -4.90 2.47
N PHE A 172 11.00 -5.30 1.91
CA PHE A 172 10.35 -6.58 2.20
C PHE A 172 10.25 -7.41 0.93
N GLU A 173 10.37 -8.70 1.08
CA GLU A 173 10.05 -9.67 0.03
C GLU A 173 9.07 -10.73 0.54
N LYS A 174 8.19 -11.15 -0.36
CA LYS A 174 7.36 -12.35 -0.17
C LYS A 174 7.58 -13.28 -1.36
N ARG A 175 8.15 -14.46 -1.11
CA ARG A 175 8.28 -15.51 -2.10
C ARG A 175 6.96 -16.28 -2.18
N MET A 176 6.42 -16.37 -3.38
CA MET A 176 5.22 -17.14 -3.64
C MET A 176 5.60 -18.62 -3.74
N LYS A 177 4.72 -19.51 -3.27
CA LYS A 177 4.94 -20.94 -3.43
C LYS A 177 4.76 -21.28 -4.90
N THR A 178 5.77 -21.86 -5.51
CA THR A 178 5.65 -22.53 -6.82
C THR A 178 4.75 -23.75 -6.63
N ASN A 179 3.62 -23.78 -7.33
CA ASN A 179 2.80 -24.99 -7.41
C ASN A 179 3.47 -26.03 -8.30
#